data_f8a718792a749c0422c80e5f524e833e
#
_entry.id   f8a718792a749c0422c80e5f524e833e
#
_cell.length_a   1.000
_cell.length_b   1.000
_cell.length_c   1.000
_cell.angle_alpha   90.00
_cell.angle_beta   90.00
_cell.angle_gamma   90.00
#
_symmetry.space_group_name_H-M   'P 1'
#
loop_
_entity.id
_entity.type
_entity.pdbx_description
1 polymer ?
#
loop_
_entity_poly.entity_id
_entity_poly.type
_entity_poly.pdbx_seq_one_letter_code
_entity_poly.pdbx_strand_id
1 'polypeptide(L)'
;LSSSSAASDVYKRQQPVGYRLECGEHSVGIATDLGKYNDYIVKNLENLDAVLLEANHDIRMLQVGKYPYYLKQRILGDRGHLSNENAGRLLCRILHDNLKAVFLGHLSRENNYEELAYETVCSEVTLGDNPYRSRDFKIQVAKRDHISEIITV
;
A
#
# COMPACT_ATOMS: atom_id res chain seq x y z
N LEU A 1 12.47 -19.80 -9.54
CA LEU A 1 12.94 -18.50 -9.04
C LEU A 1 13.51 -17.70 -10.19
N SER A 2 12.72 -16.83 -10.80
CA SER A 2 13.25 -15.86 -11.73
C SER A 2 13.90 -14.74 -10.92
N SER A 3 15.23 -14.65 -11.00
CA SER A 3 16.00 -13.52 -10.47
C SER A 3 15.62 -12.27 -11.26
N SER A 4 14.83 -11.38 -10.68
CA SER A 4 14.64 -10.04 -11.16
C SER A 4 15.91 -9.25 -10.88
N SER A 5 16.78 -9.09 -11.87
CA SER A 5 17.85 -8.12 -11.80
C SER A 5 17.25 -6.73 -12.02
N ALA A 6 17.09 -5.97 -10.96
CA ALA A 6 16.73 -4.59 -11.04
C ALA A 6 17.93 -3.77 -11.51
N ALA A 7 18.15 -3.70 -12.81
CA ALA A 7 18.94 -2.64 -13.40
C ALA A 7 18.08 -1.37 -13.36
N SER A 8 18.36 -0.49 -12.43
CA SER A 8 17.76 0.81 -12.32
C SER A 8 18.18 1.66 -13.53
N ASP A 9 17.37 1.65 -14.56
CA ASP A 9 17.51 2.56 -15.68
C ASP A 9 16.59 3.75 -15.42
N VAL A 10 17.17 4.89 -15.14
CA VAL A 10 16.50 6.17 -14.77
C VAL A 10 15.47 6.62 -15.82
N TYR A 11 15.46 6.02 -17.00
CA TYR A 11 14.56 6.34 -18.11
C TYR A 11 13.50 5.29 -18.44
N LYS A 12 13.58 4.09 -17.89
CA LYS A 12 12.55 3.08 -18.12
C LYS A 12 11.44 3.27 -17.11
N ARG A 13 10.31 3.75 -17.60
CA ARG A 13 9.02 3.71 -16.91
C ARG A 13 8.69 2.24 -16.67
N GLN A 14 9.07 1.75 -15.50
CA GLN A 14 8.66 0.42 -15.08
C GLN A 14 7.14 0.43 -14.96
N GLN A 15 6.49 -0.56 -15.51
CA GLN A 15 5.10 -0.80 -15.17
C GLN A 15 5.09 -1.28 -13.71
N PRO A 16 4.26 -0.67 -12.85
CA PRO A 16 4.12 -1.15 -11.49
C PRO A 16 3.67 -2.61 -11.51
N VAL A 17 4.31 -3.43 -10.70
CA VAL A 17 3.95 -4.84 -10.55
C VAL A 17 3.65 -5.12 -9.08
N GLY A 18 2.50 -5.73 -8.82
CA GLY A 18 2.20 -6.34 -7.54
C GLY A 18 2.60 -7.82 -7.58
N TYR A 19 2.77 -8.39 -6.40
CA TYR A 19 3.06 -9.81 -6.24
C TYR A 19 1.98 -10.45 -5.39
N ARG A 20 1.51 -11.61 -5.84
CA ARG A 20 0.73 -12.54 -5.03
C ARG A 20 1.56 -13.82 -4.89
N LEU A 21 1.87 -14.18 -3.67
CA LEU A 21 2.62 -15.37 -3.31
C LEU A 21 1.64 -16.37 -2.70
N GLU A 22 1.63 -17.58 -3.20
CA GLU A 22 0.74 -18.65 -2.75
C GLU A 22 1.54 -19.86 -2.29
N CYS A 23 1.15 -20.44 -1.16
CA CYS A 23 1.72 -21.66 -0.61
C CYS A 23 0.59 -22.51 0.01
N GLY A 24 0.17 -23.55 -0.67
CA GLY A 24 -1.01 -24.34 -0.28
C GLY A 24 -2.26 -23.49 -0.30
N GLU A 25 -2.93 -23.38 0.83
CA GLU A 25 -4.15 -22.57 0.99
C GLU A 25 -3.84 -21.12 1.45
N HIS A 26 -2.58 -20.79 1.68
CA HIS A 26 -2.16 -19.50 2.17
C HIS A 26 -1.66 -18.57 1.06
N SER A 27 -1.95 -17.29 1.22
CA SER A 27 -1.52 -16.29 0.25
C SER A 27 -1.15 -14.95 0.88
N VAL A 28 -0.11 -14.33 0.31
CA VAL A 28 0.39 -13.01 0.74
C VAL A 28 0.51 -12.10 -0.48
N GLY A 29 0.06 -10.86 -0.33
CA GLY A 29 0.14 -9.83 -1.37
C GLY A 29 1.19 -8.77 -1.08
N ILE A 30 1.84 -8.27 -2.14
CA ILE A 30 2.70 -7.08 -2.10
C ILE A 30 2.24 -6.14 -3.20
N ALA A 31 1.79 -4.94 -2.82
CA ALA A 31 1.29 -3.92 -3.74
C ALA A 31 1.93 -2.56 -3.41
N THR A 32 3.05 -2.27 -4.07
CA THR A 32 3.79 -1.01 -3.96
C THR A 32 4.00 -0.40 -5.34
N ASP A 33 4.39 0.88 -5.42
CA ASP A 33 4.54 1.63 -6.66
C ASP A 33 3.24 1.70 -7.49
N LEU A 34 2.11 1.85 -6.81
CA LEU A 34 0.78 1.76 -7.37
C LEU A 34 0.14 3.14 -7.42
N GLY A 35 0.16 3.83 -8.57
CA GLY A 35 -0.46 5.16 -8.70
C GLY A 35 -1.98 5.13 -8.68
N LYS A 36 -2.58 4.07 -9.23
CA LYS A 36 -4.01 3.77 -9.16
C LYS A 36 -4.25 2.27 -9.20
N TYR A 37 -5.44 1.87 -8.81
CA TYR A 37 -5.89 0.49 -8.91
C TYR A 37 -7.20 0.37 -9.71
N ASN A 38 -7.44 -0.80 -10.23
CA ASN A 38 -8.65 -1.18 -10.95
C ASN A 38 -9.17 -2.52 -10.42
N ASP A 39 -10.27 -3.00 -10.96
CA ASP A 39 -10.88 -4.26 -10.51
C ASP A 39 -9.97 -5.48 -10.71
N TYR A 40 -9.07 -5.45 -11.70
CA TYR A 40 -8.08 -6.51 -11.89
C TYR A 40 -7.11 -6.58 -10.71
N ILE A 41 -6.59 -5.43 -10.25
CA ILE A 41 -5.69 -5.34 -9.08
C ILE A 41 -6.43 -5.77 -7.83
N VAL A 42 -7.64 -5.25 -7.61
CA VAL A 42 -8.47 -5.63 -6.45
C VAL A 42 -8.67 -7.14 -6.40
N LYS A 43 -9.09 -7.76 -7.52
CA LYS A 43 -9.30 -9.19 -7.61
C LYS A 43 -8.06 -10.03 -7.27
N ASN A 44 -6.86 -9.54 -7.63
CA ASN A 44 -5.60 -10.22 -7.28
C ASN A 44 -5.19 -10.02 -5.81
N LEU A 45 -5.77 -9.04 -5.12
CA LEU A 45 -5.53 -8.76 -3.70
C LEU A 45 -6.65 -9.30 -2.79
N GLU A 46 -7.71 -9.87 -3.35
CA GLU A 46 -8.77 -10.52 -2.57
C GLU A 46 -8.30 -11.84 -1.95
N ASN A 47 -8.89 -12.18 -0.80
CA ASN A 47 -8.68 -13.43 -0.08
C ASN A 47 -7.19 -13.71 0.27
N LEU A 48 -6.45 -12.69 0.66
CA LEU A 48 -5.09 -12.81 1.15
C LEU A 48 -5.09 -13.04 2.67
N ASP A 49 -4.16 -13.87 3.17
CA ASP A 49 -3.90 -13.96 4.61
C ASP A 49 -3.18 -12.73 5.15
N ALA A 50 -2.28 -12.14 4.35
CA ALA A 50 -1.60 -10.91 4.70
C ALA A 50 -1.28 -10.05 3.46
N VAL A 51 -1.18 -8.75 3.65
CA VAL A 51 -0.84 -7.81 2.57
C VAL A 51 0.15 -6.75 3.03
N LEU A 52 1.15 -6.49 2.20
CA LEU A 52 1.96 -5.27 2.24
C LEU A 52 1.41 -4.30 1.20
N LEU A 53 0.81 -3.22 1.67
CA LEU A 53 0.15 -2.21 0.86
C LEU A 53 0.89 -0.88 0.93
N GLU A 54 1.07 -0.23 -0.21
CA GLU A 54 1.61 1.13 -0.24
C GLU A 54 0.67 2.12 0.45
N ALA A 55 1.24 2.97 1.33
CA ALA A 55 0.66 4.19 1.84
C ALA A 55 1.73 5.29 1.72
N ASN A 56 1.91 5.81 0.49
CA ASN A 56 3.10 6.55 0.18
C ASN A 56 3.10 7.96 0.77
N HIS A 57 2.05 8.72 0.58
CA HIS A 57 2.05 10.13 0.94
C HIS A 57 0.69 10.60 1.46
N ASP A 58 0.75 11.61 2.31
CA ASP A 58 -0.38 12.49 2.60
C ASP A 58 -0.53 13.52 1.48
N ILE A 59 -1.75 13.68 0.98
CA ILE A 59 -2.03 14.57 -0.16
C ILE A 59 -1.68 16.02 0.18
N ARG A 60 -2.00 16.49 1.39
CA ARG A 60 -1.75 17.88 1.79
C ARG A 60 -0.26 18.15 1.99
N MET A 61 0.47 17.24 2.65
CA MET A 61 1.91 17.34 2.78
C MET A 61 2.60 17.41 1.41
N LEU A 62 2.17 16.55 0.47
CA LEU A 62 2.71 16.57 -0.89
C LEU A 62 2.41 17.89 -1.60
N GLN A 63 1.19 18.41 -1.49
CA GLN A 63 0.78 19.65 -2.14
C GLN A 63 1.58 20.87 -1.64
N VAL A 64 1.80 21.00 -0.32
CA VAL A 64 2.53 22.11 0.27
C VAL A 64 4.04 21.87 0.36
N GLY A 65 4.48 20.63 0.19
CA GLY A 65 5.87 20.19 0.33
C GLY A 65 6.81 20.83 -0.69
N LYS A 66 8.10 20.60 -0.50
CA LYS A 66 9.19 21.23 -1.27
C LYS A 66 9.36 20.69 -2.70
N TYR A 67 8.70 19.62 -3.06
CA TYR A 67 8.85 19.02 -4.39
C TYR A 67 8.44 19.98 -5.51
N PRO A 68 9.16 19.99 -6.64
CA PRO A 68 8.75 20.76 -7.81
C PRO A 68 7.38 20.29 -8.32
N TYR A 69 6.63 21.21 -8.94
CA TYR A 69 5.28 20.96 -9.40
C TYR A 69 5.16 19.72 -10.28
N TYR A 70 6.06 19.52 -11.24
CA TYR A 70 6.05 18.37 -12.14
C TYR A 70 6.19 17.04 -11.39
N LEU A 71 6.98 17.02 -10.29
CA LEU A 71 7.15 15.81 -9.47
C LEU A 71 5.89 15.52 -8.65
N LYS A 72 5.25 16.56 -8.10
CA LYS A 72 3.94 16.41 -7.42
C LYS A 72 2.90 15.83 -8.35
N GLN A 73 2.79 16.36 -9.57
CA GLN A 73 1.86 15.84 -10.58
C GLN A 73 2.17 14.37 -10.96
N ARG A 74 3.43 14.01 -11.05
CA ARG A 74 3.83 12.63 -11.31
C ARG A 74 3.43 11.69 -10.16
N ILE A 75 3.65 12.10 -8.91
CA ILE A 75 3.34 11.30 -7.72
C ILE A 75 1.82 11.09 -7.61
N LEU A 76 1.02 12.14 -7.84
CA LEU A 76 -0.44 12.10 -7.80
C LEU A 76 -1.07 11.42 -9.02
N GLY A 77 -0.30 11.21 -10.08
CA GLY A 77 -0.81 10.64 -11.33
C GLY A 77 -0.95 9.12 -11.29
N ASP A 78 -1.59 8.59 -12.31
CA ASP A 78 -1.90 7.15 -12.49
C ASP A 78 -0.67 6.22 -12.44
N ARG A 79 0.51 6.76 -12.67
CA ARG A 79 1.80 6.06 -12.62
C ARG A 79 2.68 6.54 -11.46
N GLY A 80 2.06 7.14 -10.46
CA GLY A 80 2.70 7.61 -9.26
C GLY A 80 2.59 6.59 -8.13
N HIS A 81 2.06 7.06 -7.01
CA HIS A 81 1.96 6.28 -5.77
C HIS A 81 0.59 6.47 -5.11
N LEU A 82 0.13 5.47 -4.38
CA LEU A 82 -1.09 5.61 -3.57
C LEU A 82 -0.88 6.59 -2.43
N SER A 83 -1.81 7.53 -2.29
CA SER A 83 -1.92 8.31 -1.06
C SER A 83 -2.43 7.44 0.09
N ASN A 84 -2.30 7.93 1.33
CA ASN A 84 -2.82 7.25 2.51
C ASN A 84 -4.33 6.97 2.38
N GLU A 85 -5.10 7.93 1.88
CA GLU A 85 -6.55 7.79 1.67
C GLU A 85 -6.87 6.71 0.62
N ASN A 86 -6.15 6.72 -0.51
CA ASN A 86 -6.37 5.72 -1.55
C ASN A 86 -5.94 4.32 -1.11
N ALA A 87 -4.91 4.22 -0.28
CA ALA A 87 -4.52 2.96 0.36
C ALA A 87 -5.65 2.43 1.26
N GLY A 88 -6.24 3.28 2.09
CA GLY A 88 -7.37 2.91 2.93
C GLY A 88 -8.60 2.48 2.13
N ARG A 89 -8.92 3.19 1.04
CA ARG A 89 -10.03 2.83 0.13
C ARG A 89 -9.78 1.51 -0.60
N LEU A 90 -8.55 1.25 -1.05
CA LEU A 90 -8.20 -0.05 -1.62
C LEU A 90 -8.34 -1.15 -0.57
N LEU A 91 -7.87 -0.89 0.65
CA LEU A 91 -7.99 -1.83 1.76
C LEU A 91 -9.47 -2.17 2.02
N CYS A 92 -10.39 -1.20 2.06
CA CYS A 92 -11.82 -1.45 2.22
C CYS A 92 -12.40 -2.44 1.20
N ARG A 93 -11.81 -2.52 0.00
CA ARG A 93 -12.27 -3.42 -1.07
C ARG A 93 -11.76 -4.85 -0.95
N ILE A 94 -10.70 -5.07 -0.17
CA ILE A 94 -10.04 -6.38 -0.05
C ILE A 94 -10.13 -6.98 1.36
N LEU A 95 -10.73 -6.26 2.33
CA LEU A 95 -10.96 -6.77 3.68
C LEU A 95 -11.89 -7.97 3.65
N HIS A 96 -11.58 -8.97 4.48
CA HIS A 96 -12.39 -10.16 4.73
C HIS A 96 -11.98 -10.80 6.07
N ASP A 97 -12.83 -11.68 6.60
CA ASP A 97 -12.68 -12.24 7.96
C ASP A 97 -11.37 -13.00 8.21
N ASN A 98 -10.75 -13.53 7.16
CA ASN A 98 -9.53 -14.34 7.27
C ASN A 98 -8.24 -13.51 7.07
N LEU A 99 -8.32 -12.21 6.82
CA LEU A 99 -7.14 -11.36 6.66
C LEU A 99 -6.46 -11.16 8.02
N LYS A 100 -5.29 -11.75 8.19
CA LYS A 100 -4.56 -11.81 9.48
C LYS A 100 -3.73 -10.56 9.76
N ALA A 101 -3.17 -9.94 8.69
CA ALA A 101 -2.32 -8.77 8.87
C ALA A 101 -2.27 -7.86 7.64
N VAL A 102 -2.19 -6.56 7.91
CA VAL A 102 -1.95 -5.51 6.92
C VAL A 102 -0.70 -4.73 7.32
N PHE A 103 0.27 -4.69 6.43
CA PHE A 103 1.44 -3.83 6.57
C PHE A 103 1.32 -2.64 5.63
N LEU A 104 1.37 -1.45 6.18
CA LEU A 104 1.48 -0.22 5.40
C LEU A 104 2.96 0.07 5.16
N GLY A 105 3.34 0.18 3.91
CA GLY A 105 4.74 0.37 3.55
C GLY A 105 4.96 1.39 2.46
N HIS A 106 6.21 1.50 2.01
CA HIS A 106 6.63 2.41 0.94
C HIS A 106 6.31 3.91 1.21
N LEU A 107 6.38 4.31 2.48
CA LEU A 107 6.09 5.68 2.89
C LEU A 107 7.13 6.67 2.35
N SER A 108 6.68 7.83 1.88
CA SER A 108 7.54 8.95 1.49
C SER A 108 8.28 9.53 2.71
N ARG A 109 9.57 9.83 2.56
CA ARG A 109 10.34 10.49 3.63
C ARG A 109 9.97 11.95 3.85
N GLU A 110 9.53 12.61 2.77
CA GLU A 110 9.29 14.05 2.76
C GLU A 110 7.81 14.40 2.93
N ASN A 111 6.91 13.49 2.53
CA ASN A 111 5.49 13.79 2.42
C ASN A 111 4.62 12.80 3.20
N ASN A 112 5.20 12.13 4.21
CA ASN A 112 4.47 11.21 5.09
C ASN A 112 5.25 10.95 6.38
N TYR A 113 4.57 10.39 7.39
CA TYR A 113 5.15 9.80 8.58
C TYR A 113 4.23 8.67 9.09
N GLU A 114 4.77 7.81 9.94
CA GLU A 114 4.15 6.53 10.31
C GLU A 114 2.75 6.71 10.91
N GLU A 115 2.61 7.61 11.88
CA GLU A 115 1.36 7.85 12.58
C GLU A 115 0.27 8.39 11.65
N LEU A 116 0.64 9.32 10.76
CA LEU A 116 -0.32 9.89 9.81
C LEU A 116 -0.81 8.86 8.81
N ALA A 117 0.10 8.03 8.27
CA ALA A 117 -0.28 6.96 7.36
C ALA A 117 -1.23 5.98 8.06
N TYR A 118 -0.89 5.55 9.27
CA TYR A 118 -1.69 4.62 10.07
C TYR A 118 -3.09 5.18 10.35
N GLU A 119 -3.17 6.37 10.94
CA GLU A 119 -4.44 6.99 11.33
C GLU A 119 -5.35 7.28 10.12
N THR A 120 -4.77 7.72 8.99
CA THR A 120 -5.54 7.98 7.78
C THR A 120 -6.13 6.68 7.22
N VAL A 121 -5.33 5.62 7.11
CA VAL A 121 -5.82 4.32 6.61
C VAL A 121 -6.87 3.74 7.57
N CYS A 122 -6.63 3.79 8.87
CA CYS A 122 -7.59 3.32 9.88
C CYS A 122 -8.91 4.11 9.83
N SER A 123 -8.85 5.42 9.57
CA SER A 123 -10.03 6.27 9.41
C SER A 123 -10.83 5.88 8.16
N GLU A 124 -10.17 5.72 7.01
CA GLU A 124 -10.81 5.29 5.76
C GLU A 124 -11.49 3.92 5.92
N VAL A 125 -10.84 2.96 6.59
CA VAL A 125 -11.44 1.64 6.87
C VAL A 125 -12.65 1.76 7.79
N THR A 126 -12.55 2.58 8.85
CA THR A 126 -13.61 2.68 9.86
C THR A 126 -14.82 3.45 9.37
N LEU A 127 -14.63 4.45 8.51
CA LEU A 127 -15.68 5.33 7.97
C LEU A 127 -16.14 4.91 6.57
N GLY A 128 -15.41 4.02 5.92
CA GLY A 128 -15.70 3.56 4.56
C GLY A 128 -16.96 2.70 4.47
N ASP A 129 -17.44 2.54 3.25
CA ASP A 129 -18.61 1.69 2.94
C ASP A 129 -18.20 0.20 2.90
N ASN A 130 -18.00 -0.35 4.09
CA ASN A 130 -17.68 -1.75 4.32
C ASN A 130 -18.16 -2.17 5.73
N PRO A 131 -18.34 -3.48 6.02
CA PRO A 131 -18.87 -3.94 7.30
C PRO A 131 -17.86 -3.89 8.45
N TYR A 132 -16.59 -3.59 8.17
CA TYR A 132 -15.48 -3.70 9.13
C TYR A 132 -15.11 -2.38 9.79
N ARG A 133 -14.29 -2.49 10.85
CA ARG A 133 -13.61 -1.38 11.51
C ARG A 133 -12.11 -1.67 11.54
N SER A 134 -11.28 -0.64 11.58
CA SER A 134 -9.81 -0.82 11.58
C SER A 134 -9.31 -1.72 12.72
N ARG A 135 -9.97 -1.67 13.89
CA ARG A 135 -9.65 -2.50 15.06
C ARG A 135 -9.89 -4.01 14.86
N ASP A 136 -10.63 -4.39 13.82
CA ASP A 136 -10.92 -5.79 13.52
C ASP A 136 -9.71 -6.47 12.86
N PHE A 137 -8.70 -5.70 12.46
CA PHE A 137 -7.51 -6.16 11.75
C PHE A 137 -6.22 -5.72 12.41
N LYS A 138 -5.19 -6.54 12.27
CA LYS A 138 -3.83 -6.16 12.66
C LYS A 138 -3.21 -5.29 11.57
N ILE A 139 -3.45 -3.97 11.63
CA ILE A 139 -2.85 -2.97 10.74
C ILE A 139 -1.60 -2.42 11.42
N GLN A 140 -0.48 -2.39 10.71
CA GLN A 140 0.79 -1.84 11.23
C GLN A 140 1.60 -1.21 10.10
N VAL A 141 2.51 -0.30 10.46
CA VAL A 141 3.43 0.33 9.50
C VAL A 141 4.74 -0.46 9.47
N ALA A 142 5.15 -0.85 8.27
CA ALA A 142 6.46 -1.46 8.05
C ALA A 142 7.55 -0.38 8.12
N LYS A 143 8.38 -0.45 9.15
CA LYS A 143 9.50 0.48 9.36
C LYS A 143 10.64 0.21 8.39
N ARG A 144 11.43 1.23 8.08
CA ARG A 144 12.55 1.10 7.13
C ARG A 144 13.78 0.45 7.73
N ASP A 145 14.02 0.71 8.99
CA ASP A 145 15.24 0.43 9.73
C ASP A 145 15.04 -0.60 10.85
N HIS A 146 13.82 -1.12 10.98
CA HIS A 146 13.49 -2.13 11.97
C HIS A 146 12.75 -3.29 11.30
N ILE A 147 12.99 -4.48 11.82
CA ILE A 147 12.27 -5.70 11.41
C ILE A 147 10.85 -5.61 11.96
N SER A 148 9.85 -5.82 11.10
CA SER A 148 8.46 -5.99 11.53
C SER A 148 8.27 -7.30 12.28
N GLU A 149 7.18 -7.41 13.04
CA GLU A 149 6.84 -8.67 13.69
C GLU A 149 6.65 -9.79 12.67
N ILE A 150 7.01 -11.01 13.07
CA ILE A 150 6.74 -12.21 12.28
C ILE A 150 5.25 -12.51 12.35
N ILE A 151 4.62 -12.64 11.21
CA ILE A 151 3.23 -13.08 11.08
C ILE A 151 3.21 -14.50 10.53
N THR A 152 2.50 -15.36 11.22
CA THR A 152 2.22 -16.71 10.73
C THR A 152 0.87 -16.70 10.01
N VAL A 153 0.83 -17.11 8.78
CA VAL A 153 -0.36 -17.20 7.93
C VAL A 153 -0.77 -18.65 7.71
#